data_d68e4da5b0c256ea1dcb4863888fd1fb
#
_entry.id   d68e4da5b0c256ea1dcb4863888fd1fb
#
_cell.length_a   1.000
_cell.length_b   1.000
_cell.length_c   1.000
_cell.angle_alpha   90.00
_cell.angle_beta   90.00
_cell.angle_gamma   90.00
#
_symmetry.space_group_name_H-M   'P 1'
#
loop_
_entity.id
_entity.type
_entity.pdbx_description
1 polymer ?
#
loop_
_entity_poly.entity_id
_entity_poly.type
_entity_poly.pdbx_seq_one_letter_code
_entity_poly.pdbx_strand_id
1 'polypeptide(L)'
;EVVALCDVDKKMLAEAADLITTRAKTDKKPRLHADYRELLKEKDCDVVMVETPDHWHALPMIAACEAGADVWVQKPISVDVAEGKAML
;
A
#
# COMPACT_ATOMS: atom_id res chain seq x y z
N GLU A 1 1.95 -13.63 -1.63
CA GLU A 1 2.54 -13.39 -0.29
C GLU A 1 2.51 -11.89 0.03
N VAL A 2 2.09 -11.52 1.26
CA VAL A 2 2.18 -10.13 1.72
C VAL A 2 3.58 -9.90 2.28
N VAL A 3 4.37 -9.09 1.60
CA VAL A 3 5.78 -8.85 1.96
C VAL A 3 5.98 -7.61 2.81
N ALA A 4 5.09 -6.62 2.69
CA ALA A 4 5.17 -5.37 3.44
C ALA A 4 3.78 -4.77 3.68
N LEU A 5 3.64 -4.00 4.76
CA LEU A 5 2.46 -3.22 5.13
C LEU A 5 2.87 -1.79 5.42
N CYS A 6 1.99 -0.85 5.09
CA CYS A 6 2.18 0.55 5.40
C CYS A 6 0.89 1.17 5.96
N ASP A 7 1.00 1.80 7.11
CA ASP A 7 -0.06 2.61 7.71
C ASP A 7 0.57 3.68 8.61
N VAL A 8 -0.04 4.86 8.64
CA VAL A 8 0.38 5.93 9.56
C VAL A 8 -0.04 5.64 11.00
N ASP A 9 -1.05 4.80 11.19
CA ASP A 9 -1.49 4.33 12.50
C ASP A 9 -0.72 3.06 12.90
N LYS A 10 0.18 3.20 13.85
CA LYS A 10 1.02 2.09 14.34
C LYS A 10 0.22 0.93 14.94
N LYS A 11 -0.92 1.22 15.57
CA LYS A 11 -1.78 0.20 16.17
C LYS A 11 -2.44 -0.64 15.08
N MET A 12 -3.06 0.03 14.09
CA MET A 12 -3.68 -0.65 12.94
C MET A 12 -2.66 -1.47 12.16
N LEU A 13 -1.45 -0.93 11.98
CA LEU A 13 -0.35 -1.62 11.31
C LEU A 13 0.05 -2.92 12.03
N ALA A 14 0.19 -2.89 13.35
CA ALA A 14 0.52 -4.06 14.16
C ALA A 14 -0.61 -5.12 14.13
N GLU A 15 -1.86 -4.69 14.27
CA GLU A 15 -3.02 -5.59 14.21
C GLU A 15 -3.15 -6.26 12.84
N ALA A 16 -2.92 -5.52 11.75
CA ALA A 16 -2.93 -6.06 10.39
C ALA A 16 -1.82 -7.10 10.19
N ALA A 17 -0.61 -6.82 10.69
CA ALA A 17 0.51 -7.76 10.61
C ALA A 17 0.22 -9.08 11.33
N ASP A 18 -0.34 -9.02 12.52
CA ASP A 18 -0.71 -10.20 13.29
C ASP A 18 -1.82 -11.00 12.60
N LEU A 19 -2.82 -10.33 12.07
CA LEU A 19 -3.92 -10.96 11.34
C LEU A 19 -3.42 -11.70 10.09
N ILE A 20 -2.55 -11.07 9.31
CA ILE A 20 -1.98 -11.67 8.10
C ILE A 20 -1.12 -12.88 8.44
N THR A 21 -0.23 -12.76 9.41
CA THR A 21 0.63 -13.86 9.85
C THR A 21 -0.19 -15.07 10.32
N THR A 22 -1.24 -14.80 11.10
CA THR A 22 -2.13 -15.86 11.60
C THR A 22 -2.90 -16.55 10.47
N ARG A 23 -3.47 -15.78 9.54
CA ARG A 23 -4.26 -16.34 8.42
C ARG A 23 -3.40 -17.07 7.40
N ALA A 24 -2.23 -16.56 7.10
CA ALA A 24 -1.31 -17.19 6.16
C ALA A 24 -0.60 -18.42 6.76
N LYS A 25 -0.74 -18.67 8.07
CA LYS A 25 -0.07 -19.76 8.78
C LYS A 25 1.44 -19.80 8.48
N THR A 26 2.05 -18.62 8.51
CA THR A 26 3.46 -18.44 8.19
C THR A 26 4.20 -17.80 9.36
N ASP A 27 5.47 -18.14 9.53
CA ASP A 27 6.37 -17.46 10.47
C ASP A 27 6.98 -16.17 9.89
N LYS A 28 6.79 -15.96 8.59
CA LYS A 28 7.27 -14.75 7.91
C LYS A 28 6.33 -13.59 8.19
N LYS A 29 6.80 -12.63 8.97
CA LYS A 29 6.08 -11.38 9.22
C LYS A 29 6.35 -10.39 8.08
N PRO A 30 5.33 -9.65 7.61
CA PRO A 30 5.56 -8.57 6.66
C PRO A 30 6.38 -7.45 7.31
N ARG A 31 7.17 -6.74 6.50
CA ARG A 31 7.84 -5.52 6.93
C ARG A 31 6.82 -4.41 7.18
N LEU A 32 7.06 -3.57 8.17
CA LEU A 32 6.14 -2.51 8.57
C LEU A 32 6.75 -1.13 8.29
N HIS A 33 5.97 -0.28 7.63
CA HIS A 33 6.37 1.09 7.29
C HIS A 33 5.28 2.07 7.70
N ALA A 34 5.68 3.24 8.20
CA ALA A 34 4.77 4.36 8.45
C ALA A 34 4.62 5.29 7.24
N ASP A 35 5.53 5.18 6.28
CA ASP A 35 5.58 5.99 5.06
C ASP A 35 5.69 5.07 3.83
N TYR A 36 4.71 5.15 2.93
CA TYR A 36 4.68 4.32 1.72
C TYR A 36 5.89 4.55 0.80
N ARG A 37 6.48 5.74 0.84
CA ARG A 37 7.66 6.06 0.04
C ARG A 37 8.89 5.27 0.47
N GLU A 38 9.01 5.00 1.77
CA GLU A 38 10.07 4.13 2.31
C GLU A 38 9.84 2.66 1.90
N LEU A 39 8.60 2.19 1.95
CA LEU A 39 8.23 0.86 1.50
C LEU A 39 8.61 0.66 0.02
N LEU A 40 8.29 1.61 -0.84
CA LEU A 40 8.53 1.51 -2.28
C LEU A 40 10.02 1.56 -2.68
N LYS A 41 10.90 2.08 -1.82
CA LYS A 41 12.35 2.07 -2.07
C LYS A 41 12.95 0.66 -2.14
N GLU A 42 12.34 -0.30 -1.49
CA GLU A 42 12.84 -1.68 -1.44
C GLU A 42 12.64 -2.44 -2.75
N LYS A 43 11.75 -2.00 -3.63
CA LYS A 43 11.49 -2.52 -4.99
C LYS A 43 11.26 -4.03 -5.08
N ASP A 44 10.69 -4.62 -4.05
CA ASP A 44 10.39 -6.05 -3.97
C ASP A 44 8.88 -6.36 -3.97
N CYS A 45 8.06 -5.35 -4.22
CA CYS A 45 6.62 -5.48 -4.36
C CYS A 45 6.25 -5.61 -5.84
N ASP A 46 5.70 -6.74 -6.24
CA ASP A 46 5.16 -6.93 -7.59
C ASP A 46 3.83 -6.19 -7.76
N VAL A 47 3.01 -6.20 -6.72
CA VAL A 47 1.68 -5.56 -6.68
C VAL A 47 1.55 -4.74 -5.40
N VAL A 48 1.05 -3.52 -5.52
CA VAL A 48 0.70 -2.65 -4.40
C VAL A 48 -0.81 -2.47 -4.33
N MET A 49 -1.40 -2.78 -3.18
CA MET A 49 -2.82 -2.53 -2.91
C MET A 49 -2.97 -1.22 -2.13
N VAL A 50 -3.71 -0.27 -2.69
CA VAL A 50 -3.99 1.03 -2.07
C VAL A 50 -5.40 1.01 -1.49
N GLU A 51 -5.47 0.88 -0.17
CA GLU A 51 -6.71 0.80 0.64
C GLU A 51 -6.82 1.96 1.64
N THR A 52 -6.16 3.06 1.35
CA THR A 52 -6.14 4.29 2.15
C THR A 52 -7.49 5.00 2.12
N PRO A 53 -7.71 6.03 2.95
CA PRO A 53 -8.83 6.95 2.73
C PRO A 53 -8.80 7.58 1.33
N ASP A 54 -9.95 7.94 0.79
CA ASP A 54 -10.15 8.36 -0.60
C ASP A 54 -9.17 9.44 -1.08
N HIS A 55 -8.90 10.44 -0.22
CA HIS A 55 -8.01 11.57 -0.53
C HIS A 55 -6.51 11.20 -0.55
N TRP A 56 -6.17 9.96 -0.21
CA TRP A 56 -4.83 9.41 -0.28
C TRP A 56 -4.66 8.31 -1.34
N HIS A 57 -5.60 8.15 -2.28
CA HIS A 57 -5.47 7.14 -3.32
C HIS A 57 -4.43 7.52 -4.39
N ALA A 58 -4.48 8.77 -4.86
CA ALA A 58 -3.68 9.18 -6.02
C ALA A 58 -2.17 9.13 -5.77
N LEU A 59 -1.68 9.74 -4.69
CA LEU A 59 -0.24 9.83 -4.45
C LEU A 59 0.45 8.48 -4.24
N PRO A 60 -0.06 7.55 -3.41
CA PRO A 60 0.52 6.22 -3.30
C PRO A 60 0.45 5.40 -4.60
N MET A 61 -0.65 5.52 -5.34
CA MET A 61 -0.80 4.84 -6.62
C MET A 61 0.25 5.30 -7.64
N ILE A 62 0.39 6.61 -7.82
CA ILE A 62 1.39 7.18 -8.73
C ILE A 62 2.80 6.74 -8.34
N ALA A 63 3.14 6.85 -7.05
CA ALA A 63 4.46 6.45 -6.56
C ALA A 63 4.73 4.94 -6.76
N ALA A 64 3.72 4.09 -6.59
CA ALA A 64 3.86 2.65 -6.82
C ALA A 64 4.07 2.33 -8.30
N CYS A 65 3.34 2.98 -9.21
CA CYS A 65 3.54 2.86 -10.66
C CYS A 65 4.95 3.33 -11.08
N GLU A 66 5.41 4.46 -10.55
CA GLU A 66 6.76 4.98 -10.79
C GLU A 66 7.86 4.03 -10.27
N ALA A 67 7.58 3.30 -9.19
CA ALA A 67 8.47 2.28 -8.66
C ALA A 67 8.48 0.97 -9.49
N GLY A 68 7.56 0.84 -10.46
CA GLY A 68 7.46 -0.31 -11.36
C GLY A 68 6.54 -1.43 -10.87
N ALA A 69 5.74 -1.20 -9.85
CA ALA A 69 4.77 -2.17 -9.35
C ALA A 69 3.42 -2.07 -10.09
N ASP A 70 2.72 -3.19 -10.22
CA ASP A 70 1.31 -3.16 -10.57
C ASP A 70 0.49 -2.64 -9.39
N VAL A 71 -0.63 -1.94 -9.65
CA VAL A 71 -1.39 -1.30 -8.58
C VAL A 71 -2.86 -1.68 -8.62
N TRP A 72 -3.38 -2.05 -7.47
CA TRP A 72 -4.81 -2.16 -7.21
C TRP A 72 -5.25 -1.03 -6.29
N VAL A 73 -6.11 -0.14 -6.77
CA VAL A 73 -6.64 0.99 -5.99
C VAL A 73 -8.09 0.74 -5.65
N GLN A 74 -8.47 0.96 -4.38
CA GLN A 74 -9.88 0.88 -3.94
C GLN A 74 -10.69 2.03 -4.56
N LYS A 75 -11.97 1.82 -4.74
CA LYS A 75 -12.91 2.88 -5.19
C LYS A 75 -13.12 3.93 -4.07
N PRO A 76 -13.40 5.19 -4.37
CA PRO A 76 -13.29 5.85 -5.67
C PRO A 76 -11.82 5.98 -6.09
N ILE A 77 -11.56 5.95 -7.39
CA ILE A 77 -10.18 5.98 -7.89
C ILE A 77 -9.45 7.28 -7.51
N SER A 78 -10.18 8.40 -7.52
CA SER A 78 -9.66 9.72 -7.15
C SER A 78 -10.77 10.59 -6.58
N VAL A 79 -10.42 11.68 -5.88
CA VAL A 79 -11.39 12.63 -5.32
C VAL A 79 -11.72 13.76 -6.28
N ASP A 80 -10.93 13.98 -7.33
CA ASP A 80 -11.19 14.95 -8.37
C ASP A 80 -10.63 14.54 -9.73
N VAL A 81 -10.99 15.31 -10.76
CA VAL A 81 -10.58 15.02 -12.15
C VAL A 81 -9.08 15.24 -12.37
N ALA A 82 -8.47 16.19 -11.67
CA ALA A 82 -7.04 16.49 -11.84
C ALA A 82 -6.18 15.33 -11.31
N GLU A 83 -6.53 14.78 -10.14
CA GLU A 83 -5.90 13.58 -9.61
C GLU A 83 -6.07 12.39 -10.57
N GLY A 84 -7.30 12.14 -11.04
CA GLY A 84 -7.58 11.05 -11.97
C GLY A 84 -6.76 11.14 -13.26
N LYS A 85 -6.52 12.36 -13.77
CA LYS A 85 -5.65 12.55 -14.94
C LYS A 85 -4.18 12.30 -14.62
N ALA A 86 -3.72 12.67 -13.43
CA ALA A 86 -2.34 12.44 -13.01
C ALA A 86 -2.03 10.93 -12.80
N MET A 87 -3.06 10.13 -12.52
CA MET A 87 -2.93 8.69 -12.32
C MET A 87 -2.81 7.91 -13.65
N LEU A 88 -3.17 8.50 -14.78
CA LEU A 88 -3.07 7.87 -16.12
C LEU A 88 -1.67 7.96 -16.69
#